data_a2f465b8e6f3c1d2ae05c4e3c7a5be40
#
_entry.id   a2f465b8e6f3c1d2ae05c4e3c7a5be40
#
_cell.length_a   1.000
_cell.length_b   1.000
_cell.length_c   1.000
_cell.angle_alpha   90.00
_cell.angle_beta   90.00
_cell.angle_gamma   90.00
#
_symmetry.space_group_name_H-M   'P 1'
#
loop_
_entity.id
_entity.type
_entity.pdbx_description
1 polymer ?
#
loop_
_entity_poly.entity_id
_entity_poly.type
_entity_poly.pdbx_seq_one_letter_code
_entity_poly.pdbx_strand_id
1 'polypeptide(L)'
;SLGSIISANIKDPSGYGRIIRNNNKFIKIVEHKDANDDELQVNEINSGIYLFDTKTLIDKINLIKDSNKQKEYYLTDIFEFIDKDKISIYNTDQTDEINGINTIKQLNELTKIKQ
;
A
#
# COMPACT_ATOMS: atom_id res chain seq x y z
N SER A 1 -3.39 13.37 -9.54
CA SER A 1 -2.99 12.03 -9.09
C SER A 1 -4.11 11.04 -9.32
N LEU A 2 -3.79 9.88 -9.86
CA LEU A 2 -4.76 8.79 -10.05
C LEU A 2 -4.79 7.85 -8.86
N GLY A 3 -3.75 7.83 -8.05
CA GLY A 3 -3.69 7.05 -6.84
C GLY A 3 -2.71 7.65 -5.85
N SER A 4 -3.04 7.58 -4.58
CA SER A 4 -2.18 8.05 -3.50
C SER A 4 -2.02 6.96 -2.45
N ILE A 5 -0.80 6.84 -1.93
CA ILE A 5 -0.43 5.88 -0.91
C ILE A 5 0.00 6.65 0.33
N ILE A 6 -0.53 6.30 1.48
CA ILE A 6 -0.04 6.84 2.74
C ILE A 6 1.02 5.89 3.28
N SER A 7 2.21 6.42 3.52
CA SER A 7 3.35 5.65 4.04
C SER A 7 3.88 6.24 5.32
N ALA A 8 4.71 5.48 6.02
CA ALA A 8 5.43 5.95 7.21
C ALA A 8 6.77 5.24 7.30
N ASN A 9 7.73 5.89 7.95
CA ASN A 9 9.01 5.27 8.27
C ASN A 9 8.94 4.71 9.69
N ILE A 10 9.22 3.42 9.86
CA ILE A 10 9.23 2.79 11.18
C ILE A 10 10.52 1.99 11.39
N LYS A 11 10.93 1.85 12.66
CA LYS A 11 12.20 1.18 12.98
C LYS A 11 12.16 -0.31 12.69
N ASP A 12 11.06 -0.98 13.04
CA ASP A 12 10.87 -2.40 12.78
C ASP A 12 9.71 -2.58 11.79
N PRO A 13 10.02 -2.63 10.47
CA PRO A 13 8.98 -2.75 9.45
C PRO A 13 8.51 -4.19 9.22
N SER A 14 8.87 -5.13 10.08
CA SER A 14 8.52 -6.55 9.92
C SER A 14 7.02 -6.75 9.75
N GLY A 15 6.64 -7.52 8.77
CA GLY A 15 5.24 -7.82 8.46
C GLY A 15 4.52 -6.80 7.61
N TYR A 16 5.11 -5.61 7.43
CA TYR A 16 4.51 -4.57 6.59
C TYR A 16 5.01 -4.65 5.15
N GLY A 17 4.15 -4.29 4.20
CA GLY A 17 4.59 -4.02 2.83
C GLY A 17 5.52 -2.82 2.79
N ARG A 18 6.47 -2.85 1.86
CA ARG A 18 7.47 -1.79 1.69
C ARG A 18 7.16 -0.93 0.48
N ILE A 19 7.41 0.38 0.62
CA ILE A 19 7.37 1.31 -0.51
C ILE A 19 8.76 1.33 -1.12
N ILE A 20 8.87 0.92 -2.37
CA ILE A 20 10.15 0.91 -3.08
C ILE A 20 10.23 2.13 -3.98
N ARG A 21 11.29 2.92 -3.81
CA ARG A 21 11.56 4.13 -4.59
C ARG A 21 12.88 4.02 -5.32
N ASN A 22 12.97 4.72 -6.43
CA ASN A 22 14.23 4.95 -7.14
C ASN A 22 14.31 6.45 -7.43
N ASN A 23 15.35 7.12 -6.88
CA ASN A 23 15.52 8.58 -7.00
C ASN A 23 14.27 9.35 -6.55
N ASN A 24 13.70 8.95 -5.41
CA ASN A 24 12.47 9.49 -4.83
C ASN A 24 11.20 9.24 -5.64
N LYS A 25 11.30 8.52 -6.74
CA LYS A 25 10.15 8.17 -7.55
C LYS A 25 9.61 6.80 -7.14
N PHE A 26 8.30 6.69 -7.02
CA PHE A 26 7.65 5.43 -6.69
C PHE A 26 7.93 4.37 -7.77
N ILE A 27 8.31 3.17 -7.34
CA ILE A 27 8.50 2.02 -8.22
C ILE A 27 7.40 0.98 -7.99
N LYS A 28 7.26 0.52 -6.76
CA LYS A 28 6.29 -0.55 -6.43
C LYS A 28 6.08 -0.64 -4.93
N ILE A 29 5.02 -1.36 -4.53
CA ILE A 29 4.85 -1.85 -3.18
C ILE A 29 5.18 -3.35 -3.21
N VAL A 30 6.02 -3.80 -2.28
CA VAL A 30 6.33 -5.22 -2.14
C VAL A 30 5.90 -5.69 -0.75
N GLU A 31 5.12 -6.77 -0.71
CA GLU A 31 4.70 -7.37 0.56
C GLU A 31 5.89 -8.03 1.25
N HIS A 32 5.84 -8.10 2.60
CA HIS A 32 6.98 -8.59 3.40
C HIS A 32 7.45 -9.96 2.94
N LYS A 33 6.53 -10.88 2.68
CA LYS A 33 6.87 -12.26 2.30
C LYS A 33 7.41 -12.39 0.89
N ASP A 34 7.18 -11.40 0.04
CA ASP A 34 7.65 -11.38 -1.35
C ASP A 34 8.94 -10.58 -1.53
N ALA A 35 9.40 -9.87 -0.48
CA ALA A 35 10.54 -8.96 -0.54
C ALA A 35 11.88 -9.72 -0.54
N ASN A 36 12.83 -9.22 -1.34
CA ASN A 36 14.21 -9.69 -1.29
C ASN A 36 14.95 -9.03 -0.10
N ASP A 37 16.23 -9.40 0.10
CA ASP A 37 16.99 -8.90 1.25
C ASP A 37 17.15 -7.38 1.24
N ASP A 38 17.38 -6.77 0.07
CA ASP A 38 17.51 -5.32 -0.04
C ASP A 38 16.18 -4.62 0.25
N GLU A 39 15.09 -5.16 -0.24
CA GLU A 39 13.74 -4.62 -0.01
C GLU A 39 13.33 -4.71 1.45
N LEU A 40 13.74 -5.77 2.14
CA LEU A 40 13.47 -5.91 3.57
C LEU A 40 14.17 -4.85 4.43
N GLN A 41 15.24 -4.24 3.92
CA GLN A 41 15.95 -3.16 4.64
C GLN A 41 15.24 -1.81 4.54
N VAL A 42 14.24 -1.68 3.68
CA VAL A 42 13.48 -0.45 3.53
C VAL A 42 12.58 -0.26 4.75
N ASN A 43 12.63 0.94 5.36
CA ASN A 43 11.84 1.28 6.55
C ASN A 43 10.54 2.01 6.20
N GLU A 44 10.39 2.47 4.97
CA GLU A 44 9.15 3.10 4.53
C GLU A 44 8.11 2.03 4.23
N ILE A 45 7.06 2.02 5.04
CA ILE A 45 6.02 1.00 4.96
C ILE A 45 4.78 1.52 4.26
N ASN A 46 4.05 0.58 3.67
CA ASN A 46 2.69 0.79 3.20
C ASN A 46 1.74 0.73 4.39
N SER A 47 1.02 1.82 4.66
CA SER A 47 0.07 1.86 5.78
C SER A 47 -1.20 1.06 5.52
N GLY A 48 -1.47 0.70 4.27
CA GLY A 48 -2.74 0.08 3.87
C GLY A 48 -3.84 1.10 3.60
N ILE A 49 -3.52 2.37 3.57
CA ILE A 49 -4.47 3.45 3.31
C ILE A 49 -4.17 4.04 1.94
N TYR A 50 -5.19 4.07 1.08
CA TYR A 50 -5.05 4.52 -0.31
C TYR A 50 -6.20 5.42 -0.68
N LEU A 51 -5.92 6.33 -1.63
CA LEU A 51 -6.93 7.12 -2.32
C LEU A 51 -6.80 6.84 -3.81
N PHE A 52 -7.90 6.50 -4.45
CA PHE A 52 -7.91 6.22 -5.89
C PHE A 52 -8.90 7.12 -6.60
N ASP A 53 -8.54 7.52 -7.81
CA ASP A 53 -9.53 7.95 -8.79
C ASP A 53 -10.46 6.77 -9.07
N THR A 54 -11.77 6.97 -8.91
CA THR A 54 -12.74 5.86 -8.95
C THR A 54 -12.72 5.13 -10.30
N LYS A 55 -12.66 5.88 -11.40
CA LYS A 55 -12.61 5.28 -12.73
C LYS A 55 -11.35 4.43 -12.92
N THR A 56 -10.21 4.94 -12.45
CA THR A 56 -8.94 4.20 -12.52
C THR A 56 -9.02 2.90 -11.73
N LEU A 57 -9.58 2.93 -10.53
CA LEU A 57 -9.76 1.74 -9.72
C LEU A 57 -10.62 0.69 -10.44
N ILE A 58 -11.75 1.11 -10.98
CA ILE A 58 -12.66 0.20 -11.70
C ILE A 58 -11.98 -0.39 -12.93
N ASP A 59 -11.26 0.42 -13.69
CA ASP A 59 -10.60 -0.02 -14.94
C ASP A 59 -9.46 -1.00 -14.67
N LYS A 60 -8.77 -0.87 -13.53
CA LYS A 60 -7.53 -1.63 -13.27
C LYS A 60 -7.70 -2.83 -12.35
N ILE A 61 -8.79 -2.88 -11.56
CA ILE A 61 -8.92 -3.91 -10.53
C ILE A 61 -8.90 -5.33 -11.11
N ASN A 62 -9.43 -5.52 -12.31
CA ASN A 62 -9.46 -6.82 -12.97
C ASN A 62 -8.10 -7.27 -13.52
N LEU A 63 -7.10 -6.40 -13.51
CA LEU A 63 -5.77 -6.73 -13.98
C LEU A 63 -4.90 -7.37 -12.88
N ILE A 64 -5.36 -7.35 -11.63
CA ILE A 64 -4.62 -7.92 -10.49
C ILE A 64 -4.57 -9.44 -10.63
N LYS A 65 -3.38 -10.00 -10.37
CA LYS A 65 -3.11 -11.44 -10.47
C LYS A 65 -2.59 -11.99 -9.16
N ASP A 66 -2.64 -13.31 -9.00
CA ASP A 66 -2.16 -14.01 -7.81
C ASP A 66 -0.74 -14.58 -7.97
N SER A 67 0.08 -14.01 -8.85
CA SER A 67 1.42 -14.51 -9.18
C SER A 67 2.50 -14.10 -8.18
N ASN A 68 2.23 -14.19 -6.90
CA ASN A 68 3.16 -13.93 -5.80
C ASN A 68 3.40 -15.20 -4.99
N LYS A 69 4.30 -15.13 -4.00
CA LYS A 69 4.65 -16.29 -3.18
C LYS A 69 3.48 -16.89 -2.41
N GLN A 70 2.49 -16.07 -2.04
CA GLN A 70 1.33 -16.48 -1.28
C GLN A 70 0.17 -16.94 -2.14
N LYS A 71 0.24 -16.75 -3.45
CA LYS A 71 -0.87 -17.02 -4.38
C LYS A 71 -2.15 -16.29 -4.00
N GLU A 72 -2.01 -15.05 -3.54
CA GLU A 72 -3.12 -14.20 -3.13
C GLU A 72 -3.26 -13.00 -4.07
N TYR A 73 -4.46 -12.41 -4.11
CA TYR A 73 -4.72 -11.18 -4.84
C TYR A 73 -4.45 -10.01 -3.92
N TYR A 74 -3.48 -9.15 -4.27
CA TYR A 74 -3.17 -7.95 -3.50
C TYR A 74 -3.75 -6.72 -4.19
N LEU A 75 -4.56 -5.94 -3.46
CA LEU A 75 -5.06 -4.66 -3.97
C LEU A 75 -3.90 -3.72 -4.34
N THR A 76 -2.79 -3.80 -3.62
CA THR A 76 -1.59 -3.00 -3.90
C THR A 76 -1.02 -3.22 -5.28
N ASP A 77 -1.29 -4.37 -5.90
CA ASP A 77 -0.82 -4.66 -7.26
C ASP A 77 -1.44 -3.72 -8.29
N ILE A 78 -2.55 -3.06 -7.98
CA ILE A 78 -3.19 -2.10 -8.89
C ILE A 78 -2.22 -0.97 -9.26
N PHE A 79 -1.29 -0.61 -8.36
CA PHE A 79 -0.32 0.46 -8.62
C PHE A 79 0.67 0.10 -9.74
N GLU A 80 0.83 -1.18 -10.06
CA GLU A 80 1.66 -1.61 -11.20
C GLU A 80 1.03 -1.23 -12.55
N PHE A 81 -0.29 -1.05 -12.58
CA PHE A 81 -1.05 -0.75 -13.79
C PHE A 81 -1.36 0.73 -13.94
N ILE A 82 -0.90 1.56 -13.01
CA ILE A 82 -1.06 3.02 -13.06
C ILE A 82 0.30 3.63 -13.43
N ASP A 83 0.27 4.65 -14.28
CA ASP A 83 1.48 5.43 -14.61
C ASP A 83 2.12 5.92 -13.32
N LYS A 84 3.40 5.61 -13.12
CA LYS A 84 4.13 5.94 -11.89
C LYS A 84 4.17 7.44 -11.63
N ASP A 85 4.16 8.26 -12.67
CA ASP A 85 4.13 9.72 -12.54
C ASP A 85 2.78 10.23 -12.00
N LYS A 86 1.75 9.40 -12.02
CA LYS A 86 0.41 9.72 -11.53
C LYS A 86 0.10 9.09 -10.16
N ILE A 87 1.10 8.51 -9.52
CA ILE A 87 0.99 7.96 -8.18
C ILE A 87 1.70 8.91 -7.21
N SER A 88 0.99 9.33 -6.17
CA SER A 88 1.53 10.17 -5.11
C SER A 88 1.78 9.33 -3.86
N ILE A 89 2.88 9.61 -3.17
CA ILE A 89 3.16 9.01 -1.87
C ILE A 89 3.09 10.13 -0.83
N TYR A 90 2.29 9.91 0.19
CA TYR A 90 2.17 10.84 1.31
C TYR A 90 2.80 10.18 2.53
N ASN A 91 4.06 10.53 2.80
CA ASN A 91 4.79 10.00 3.94
C ASN A 91 4.43 10.78 5.20
N THR A 92 4.11 10.07 6.27
CA THR A 92 3.90 10.68 7.58
C THR A 92 4.88 10.11 8.60
N ASP A 93 5.44 10.98 9.43
CA ASP A 93 6.32 10.58 10.53
C ASP A 93 5.52 10.17 11.77
N GLN A 94 4.20 10.26 11.72
CA GLN A 94 3.33 10.03 12.87
C GLN A 94 2.67 8.65 12.80
N THR A 95 3.44 7.64 13.19
CA THR A 95 3.00 6.24 13.21
C THR A 95 1.71 6.05 14.03
N ASP A 96 1.56 6.80 15.11
CA ASP A 96 0.36 6.74 15.96
C ASP A 96 -0.89 7.17 15.21
N GLU A 97 -0.78 8.17 14.34
CA GLU A 97 -1.90 8.60 13.50
C GLU A 97 -2.35 7.48 12.55
N ILE A 98 -1.39 6.78 11.94
CA ILE A 98 -1.68 5.67 11.04
C ILE A 98 -2.38 4.55 11.80
N ASN A 99 -1.90 4.19 12.98
CA ASN A 99 -2.53 3.17 13.82
C ASN A 99 -3.94 3.58 14.22
N GLY A 100 -4.15 4.86 14.55
CA GLY A 100 -5.47 5.39 14.87
C GLY A 100 -6.44 5.30 13.71
N ILE A 101 -6.00 5.66 12.50
CA ILE A 101 -6.81 5.59 11.28
C ILE A 101 -7.17 4.14 10.96
N ASN A 102 -6.23 3.21 11.08
CA ASN A 102 -6.48 1.79 10.87
C ASN A 102 -7.52 1.25 11.86
N THR A 103 -7.44 1.66 13.13
CA THR A 103 -8.42 1.26 14.15
C THR A 103 -9.82 1.77 13.81
N ILE A 104 -9.94 3.02 13.39
CA ILE A 104 -11.22 3.61 12.98
C ILE A 104 -11.79 2.85 11.79
N LYS A 105 -10.96 2.55 10.80
CA LYS A 105 -11.35 1.78 9.62
C LYS A 105 -11.88 0.40 10.01
N GLN A 106 -11.19 -0.30 10.92
CA GLN A 106 -11.62 -1.61 11.41
C GLN A 106 -12.96 -1.53 12.11
N LEU A 107 -13.18 -0.51 12.95
CA LEU A 107 -14.46 -0.29 13.61
C LEU A 107 -15.59 -0.06 12.60
N ASN A 108 -15.35 0.73 11.57
CA ASN A 108 -16.33 1.00 10.52
C ASN A 108 -16.69 -0.29 9.76
N GLU A 109 -15.72 -1.13 9.47
CA GLU A 109 -15.96 -2.41 8.82
C GLU A 109 -16.81 -3.33 9.67
N LEU A 110 -16.54 -3.41 10.98
CA LEU A 110 -17.34 -4.19 11.91
C LEU A 110 -18.78 -3.68 11.99
N THR A 111 -18.97 -2.36 11.99
CA THR A 111 -20.29 -1.75 11.99
C THR A 111 -21.07 -2.11 10.73
N LYS A 112 -20.44 -2.12 9.56
CA LYS A 112 -21.07 -2.51 8.31
C LYS A 112 -21.52 -3.97 8.32
N ILE A 113 -20.74 -4.85 8.92
CA ILE A 113 -21.08 -6.27 9.02
C ILE A 113 -22.32 -6.48 9.88
N LYS A 114 -22.51 -5.64 10.90
CA LYS A 114 -23.66 -5.73 11.83
C LYS A 114 -24.94 -5.14 11.26
N GLN A 115 -24.86 -4.37 10.21
CA GLN A 115 -26.01 -3.78 9.54
C GLN A 115 -26.57 -4.70 8.46
#